data_e6cac37f8254b19c4f2646b268edcc21
#
_entry.id   e6cac37f8254b19c4f2646b268edcc21
#
_cell.length_a   1.000
_cell.length_b   1.000
_cell.length_c   1.000
_cell.angle_alpha   90.00
_cell.angle_beta   90.00
_cell.angle_gamma   90.00
#
_symmetry.space_group_name_H-M   'P 1'
#
loop_
_entity.id
_entity.type
_entity.pdbx_description
1 polymer ?
#
loop_
_entity_poly.entity_id
_entity_poly.type
_entity_poly.pdbx_seq_one_letter_code
_entity_poly.pdbx_strand_id
1 'polypeptide(L)'
;MNRLEEILNNVSGHYQEFWMRKRSGGYRMISAPDKDLQAIQSTIYSRILSSVTIVHPAAVGFRCGRSVVDNAAPHLGKRYVLKMDIHDFFGSIRSPRVRQTFKKIGYPENVSKVLGLCVACTGICRKERLQVRL
;
A
#
# COMPACT_ATOMS: atom_id res chain seq x y z
N MET A 1 26.17 13.21 -5.46
CA MET A 1 24.76 12.84 -5.77
C MET A 1 24.17 12.28 -4.48
N ASN A 2 23.00 12.74 -4.06
CA ASN A 2 22.42 12.31 -2.78
C ASN A 2 21.80 10.91 -3.01
N ARG A 3 21.98 9.98 -2.06
CA ARG A 3 21.43 8.60 -2.10
C ARG A 3 19.92 8.56 -2.40
N LEU A 4 19.18 9.56 -1.94
CA LEU A 4 17.76 9.71 -2.27
C LEU A 4 17.53 9.96 -3.78
N GLU A 5 18.36 10.77 -4.41
CA GLU A 5 18.25 11.05 -5.84
C GLU A 5 18.55 9.82 -6.70
N GLU A 6 19.49 8.97 -6.27
CA GLU A 6 19.79 7.69 -6.94
C GLU A 6 18.58 6.77 -6.90
N ILE A 7 17.96 6.62 -5.73
CA ILE A 7 16.76 5.79 -5.56
C ILE A 7 15.60 6.35 -6.38
N LEU A 8 15.37 7.65 -6.37
CA LEU A 8 14.30 8.30 -7.12
C LEU A 8 14.44 8.16 -8.64
N ASN A 9 15.66 8.13 -9.13
CA ASN A 9 15.94 7.95 -10.56
C ASN A 9 15.68 6.51 -11.04
N ASN A 10 15.72 5.53 -10.15
CA ASN A 10 15.50 4.11 -10.48
C ASN A 10 14.74 3.35 -9.38
N VAL A 11 13.59 3.86 -8.96
CA VAL A 11 12.79 3.23 -7.89
C VAL A 11 12.44 1.78 -8.21
N SER A 12 12.19 1.45 -9.48
CA SER A 12 11.89 0.05 -9.88
C SER A 12 13.07 -0.90 -9.70
N GLY A 13 14.30 -0.44 -9.81
CA GLY A 13 15.52 -1.22 -9.58
C GLY A 13 15.72 -1.57 -8.10
N HIS A 14 15.04 -0.88 -7.19
CA HIS A 14 15.06 -1.14 -5.77
C HIS A 14 14.01 -2.15 -5.29
N TYR A 15 13.35 -2.87 -6.22
CA TYR A 15 12.44 -3.96 -5.92
C TYR A 15 13.01 -5.30 -6.37
N GLN A 16 12.92 -6.31 -5.50
CA GLN A 16 13.23 -7.70 -5.79
C GLN A 16 11.94 -8.49 -5.99
N GLU A 17 11.82 -9.18 -7.11
CA GLU A 17 10.66 -9.99 -7.43
C GLU A 17 10.97 -11.47 -7.19
N PHE A 18 10.06 -12.14 -6.48
CA PHE A 18 10.15 -13.58 -6.26
C PHE A 18 8.77 -14.22 -6.14
N TRP A 19 8.69 -15.50 -6.47
CA TRP A 19 7.46 -16.28 -6.38
C TRP A 19 7.28 -16.88 -5.00
N MET A 20 6.12 -16.67 -4.39
CA MET A 20 5.73 -17.26 -3.12
C MET A 20 4.55 -18.22 -3.32
N ARG A 21 4.62 -19.40 -2.70
CA ARG A 21 3.54 -20.38 -2.71
C ARG A 21 2.37 -19.90 -1.83
N LYS A 22 1.15 -19.94 -2.36
CA LYS A 22 -0.08 -19.63 -1.60
C LYS A 22 -0.48 -20.84 -0.75
N ARG A 23 -1.07 -20.59 0.42
CA ARG A 23 -1.64 -21.66 1.27
C ARG A 23 -2.77 -22.42 0.56
N SER A 24 -3.52 -21.77 -0.31
CA SER A 24 -4.60 -22.35 -1.12
C SER A 24 -4.13 -23.07 -2.39
N GLY A 25 -2.82 -23.23 -2.58
CA GLY A 25 -2.21 -23.74 -3.81
C GLY A 25 -1.91 -22.65 -4.83
N GLY A 26 -1.01 -22.95 -5.80
CA GLY A 26 -0.51 -21.99 -6.78
C GLY A 26 0.54 -21.02 -6.20
N TYR A 27 0.97 -20.06 -7.03
CA TYR A 27 2.03 -19.09 -6.70
C TYR A 27 1.50 -17.67 -6.82
N ARG A 28 2.14 -16.76 -6.10
CA ARG A 28 1.99 -15.31 -6.27
C ARG A 28 3.36 -14.67 -6.40
N MET A 29 3.49 -13.68 -7.24
CA MET A 29 4.69 -12.88 -7.31
C MET A 29 4.66 -11.85 -6.19
N ILE A 30 5.75 -11.75 -5.47
CA ILE A 30 5.99 -10.73 -4.44
C ILE A 30 7.03 -9.77 -5.00
N SER A 31 6.77 -8.49 -4.85
CA SER A 31 7.71 -7.43 -5.15
C SER A 31 8.10 -6.79 -3.81
N ALA A 32 9.31 -7.04 -3.35
CA ALA A 32 9.81 -6.56 -2.06
C ALA A 32 10.82 -5.44 -2.30
N PRO A 33 10.69 -4.29 -1.60
CA PRO A 33 11.69 -3.24 -1.66
C PRO A 33 12.99 -3.72 -1.01
N ASP A 34 14.12 -3.26 -1.51
CA ASP A 34 15.41 -3.44 -0.85
C ASP A 34 15.48 -2.64 0.47
N LYS A 35 16.56 -2.81 1.21
CA LYS A 35 16.73 -2.18 2.53
C LYS A 35 16.67 -0.64 2.47
N ASP A 36 17.15 -0.04 1.42
CA ASP A 36 17.22 1.41 1.27
C ASP A 36 15.85 2.00 1.00
N LEU A 37 15.14 1.47 0.03
CA LEU A 37 13.77 1.88 -0.27
C LEU A 37 12.83 1.56 0.89
N GLN A 38 13.00 0.41 1.55
CA GLN A 38 12.23 0.03 2.74
C GLN A 38 12.42 1.02 3.90
N ALA A 39 13.64 1.50 4.13
CA ALA A 39 13.92 2.50 5.16
C ALA A 39 13.21 3.84 4.87
N ILE A 40 13.20 4.27 3.60
CA ILE A 40 12.47 5.46 3.17
C ILE A 40 10.95 5.27 3.38
N GLN A 41 10.40 4.15 2.93
CA GLN A 41 8.98 3.84 3.08
C GLN A 41 8.56 3.77 4.55
N SER A 42 9.37 3.15 5.41
CA SER A 42 9.15 3.09 6.87
C SER A 42 9.17 4.48 7.51
N THR A 43 10.06 5.35 7.05
CA THR A 43 10.14 6.74 7.52
C THR A 43 8.90 7.53 7.09
N ILE A 44 8.47 7.40 5.85
CA ILE A 44 7.24 8.03 5.35
C ILE A 44 6.03 7.55 6.16
N TYR A 45 5.94 6.25 6.41
CA TYR A 45 4.86 5.68 7.22
C TYR A 45 4.86 6.25 8.64
N SER A 46 5.98 6.14 9.35
CA SER A 46 6.06 6.50 10.77
C SER A 46 5.95 8.01 11.03
N ARG A 47 6.50 8.85 10.16
CA ARG A 47 6.54 10.30 10.37
C ARG A 47 5.41 11.08 9.69
N ILE A 48 4.80 10.51 8.67
CA ILE A 48 3.76 11.19 7.88
C ILE A 48 2.43 10.47 8.03
N LEU A 49 2.36 9.21 7.56
CA LEU A 49 1.08 8.52 7.40
C LEU A 49 0.47 8.06 8.73
N SER A 50 1.29 7.73 9.72
CA SER A 50 0.81 7.27 11.04
C SER A 50 0.01 8.35 11.79
N SER A 51 0.30 9.62 11.55
CA SER A 51 -0.37 10.78 12.17
C SER A 51 -1.59 11.26 11.38
N VAL A 52 -1.85 10.72 10.18
CA VAL A 52 -2.97 11.15 9.35
C VAL A 52 -4.29 10.65 9.93
N THR A 53 -5.11 11.60 10.37
CA THR A 53 -6.44 11.33 10.95
C THR A 53 -7.58 11.32 9.92
N ILE A 54 -7.31 11.75 8.68
CA ILE A 54 -8.31 11.86 7.59
C ILE A 54 -8.59 10.48 6.96
N VAL A 55 -8.73 9.45 7.79
CA VAL A 55 -9.04 8.11 7.32
C VAL A 55 -10.45 7.75 7.73
N HIS A 56 -11.27 7.28 6.78
CA HIS A 56 -12.64 6.88 7.07
C HIS A 56 -12.70 5.89 8.24
N PRO A 57 -13.62 6.03 9.21
CA PRO A 57 -13.71 5.17 10.39
C PRO A 57 -13.81 3.68 10.06
N ALA A 58 -14.48 3.32 8.97
CA ALA A 58 -14.60 1.93 8.50
C ALA A 58 -13.29 1.32 7.98
N ALA A 59 -12.25 2.13 7.69
CA ALA A 59 -10.94 1.62 7.29
C ALA A 59 -10.15 1.22 8.52
N VAL A 60 -10.34 -0.01 8.98
CA VAL A 60 -9.73 -0.57 10.20
C VAL A 60 -8.37 -1.21 9.91
N GLY A 61 -8.18 -1.78 8.72
CA GLY A 61 -6.95 -2.47 8.34
C GLY A 61 -5.72 -1.56 8.32
N PHE A 62 -4.56 -2.12 8.68
CA PHE A 62 -3.25 -1.43 8.68
C PHE A 62 -3.18 -0.17 9.55
N ARG A 63 -4.03 -0.04 10.56
CA ARG A 63 -4.03 1.07 11.50
C ARG A 63 -3.57 0.64 12.88
N CYS A 64 -2.70 1.45 13.48
CA CYS A 64 -2.27 1.25 14.87
C CYS A 64 -3.48 1.33 15.82
N GLY A 65 -3.52 0.46 16.84
CA GLY A 65 -4.59 0.42 17.82
C GLY A 65 -5.93 -0.11 17.29
N ARG A 66 -5.95 -0.74 16.10
CA ARG A 66 -7.13 -1.40 15.54
C ARG A 66 -6.91 -2.90 15.41
N SER A 67 -7.98 -3.66 15.55
CA SER A 67 -7.94 -5.11 15.53
C SER A 67 -8.98 -5.70 14.56
N VAL A 68 -8.89 -7.01 14.34
CA VAL A 68 -9.89 -7.75 13.58
C VAL A 68 -11.26 -7.67 14.27
N VAL A 69 -11.29 -7.57 15.59
CA VAL A 69 -12.53 -7.42 16.37
C VAL A 69 -13.21 -6.09 16.03
N ASP A 70 -12.46 -4.98 15.93
CA ASP A 70 -13.03 -3.68 15.53
C ASP A 70 -13.65 -3.72 14.14
N ASN A 71 -13.09 -4.55 13.23
CA ASN A 71 -13.66 -4.75 11.91
C ASN A 71 -14.94 -5.59 11.95
N ALA A 72 -15.01 -6.60 12.81
CA ALA A 72 -16.13 -7.52 12.89
C ALA A 72 -17.32 -6.95 13.69
N ALA A 73 -17.05 -6.16 14.73
CA ALA A 73 -18.06 -5.67 15.67
C ALA A 73 -19.29 -4.98 15.03
N PRO A 74 -19.13 -4.11 13.99
CA PRO A 74 -20.30 -3.48 13.35
C PRO A 74 -21.24 -4.45 12.63
N HIS A 75 -20.78 -5.68 12.36
CA HIS A 75 -21.53 -6.70 11.64
C HIS A 75 -22.23 -7.70 12.57
N LEU A 76 -21.97 -7.65 13.88
CA LEU A 76 -22.60 -8.53 14.85
C LEU A 76 -24.12 -8.28 14.90
N GLY A 77 -24.88 -9.36 15.03
CA GLY A 77 -26.35 -9.30 15.10
C GLY A 77 -27.06 -8.86 13.81
N LYS A 78 -26.34 -8.66 12.70
CA LYS A 78 -26.96 -8.33 11.42
C LYS A 78 -27.52 -9.57 10.74
N ARG A 79 -28.75 -9.45 10.20
CA ARG A 79 -29.42 -10.56 9.50
C ARG A 79 -28.70 -10.97 8.20
N TYR A 80 -28.06 -10.00 7.55
CA TYR A 80 -27.31 -10.19 6.31
C TYR A 80 -25.98 -9.48 6.38
N VAL A 81 -24.92 -10.13 5.92
CA VAL A 81 -23.57 -9.57 5.79
C VAL A 81 -23.10 -9.80 4.35
N LEU A 82 -22.80 -8.73 3.63
CA LEU A 82 -22.23 -8.79 2.29
C LEU A 82 -20.72 -8.62 2.40
N LYS A 83 -19.96 -9.60 1.89
CA LYS A 83 -18.51 -9.54 1.78
C LYS A 83 -18.14 -9.25 0.32
N MET A 84 -17.42 -8.17 0.09
CA MET A 84 -16.87 -7.81 -1.22
C MET A 84 -15.37 -7.62 -1.11
N ASP A 85 -14.65 -7.91 -2.18
CA ASP A 85 -13.22 -7.69 -2.27
C ASP A 85 -12.88 -7.03 -3.61
N ILE A 86 -11.90 -6.12 -3.60
CA ILE A 86 -11.48 -5.41 -4.81
C ILE A 86 -10.40 -6.26 -5.48
N HIS A 87 -10.70 -6.73 -6.67
CA HIS A 87 -9.74 -7.46 -7.48
C HIS A 87 -8.54 -6.57 -7.82
N ASP A 88 -7.34 -7.10 -7.60
CA ASP A 88 -6.06 -6.44 -7.90
C ASP A 88 -5.96 -5.02 -7.33
N PHE A 89 -6.35 -4.85 -6.06
CA PHE A 89 -6.40 -3.53 -5.40
C PHE A 89 -5.07 -2.79 -5.51
N PHE A 90 -3.97 -3.42 -5.11
CA PHE A 90 -2.67 -2.76 -5.12
C PHE A 90 -2.15 -2.47 -6.53
N GLY A 91 -2.36 -3.39 -7.48
CA GLY A 91 -1.99 -3.18 -8.88
C GLY A 91 -2.82 -2.09 -9.58
N SER A 92 -4.02 -1.80 -9.07
CA SER A 92 -4.89 -0.75 -9.60
C SER A 92 -4.53 0.66 -9.11
N ILE A 93 -3.76 0.77 -8.00
CA ILE A 93 -3.34 2.06 -7.45
C ILE A 93 -2.11 2.57 -8.20
N ARG A 94 -2.31 3.64 -8.97
CA ARG A 94 -1.25 4.28 -9.73
C ARG A 94 -0.60 5.43 -8.95
N SER A 95 0.68 5.71 -9.23
CA SER A 95 1.44 6.81 -8.63
C SER A 95 0.71 8.16 -8.61
N PRO A 96 -0.02 8.61 -9.66
CA PRO A 96 -0.77 9.86 -9.59
C PRO A 96 -1.84 9.89 -8.48
N ARG A 97 -2.47 8.75 -8.17
CA ARG A 97 -3.46 8.66 -7.09
C ARG A 97 -2.81 8.78 -5.72
N VAL A 98 -1.66 8.14 -5.54
CA VAL A 98 -0.86 8.26 -4.30
C VAL A 98 -0.39 9.70 -4.10
N ARG A 99 0.11 10.35 -5.16
CA ARG A 99 0.48 11.77 -5.15
C ARG A 99 -0.67 12.67 -4.72
N GLN A 100 -1.87 12.46 -5.26
CA GLN A 100 -3.06 13.23 -4.87
C GLN A 100 -3.40 13.07 -3.38
N THR A 101 -3.16 11.89 -2.80
CA THR A 101 -3.35 11.67 -1.37
C THR A 101 -2.41 12.53 -0.54
N PHE A 102 -1.13 12.61 -0.89
CA PHE A 102 -0.18 13.50 -0.21
C PHE A 102 -0.54 14.97 -0.34
N LYS A 103 -1.05 15.39 -1.51
CA LYS A 103 -1.56 16.76 -1.69
C LYS A 103 -2.75 17.07 -0.78
N LYS A 104 -3.68 16.12 -0.63
CA LYS A 104 -4.83 16.27 0.30
C LYS A 104 -4.40 16.35 1.76
N ILE A 105 -3.27 15.74 2.12
CA ILE A 105 -2.68 15.83 3.46
C ILE A 105 -2.04 17.21 3.68
N GLY A 106 -1.77 17.99 2.61
CA GLY A 106 -1.22 19.35 2.70
C GLY A 106 0.20 19.51 2.13
N TYR A 107 0.77 18.47 1.53
CA TYR A 107 2.10 18.56 0.92
C TYR A 107 2.07 19.29 -0.43
N PRO A 108 3.05 20.16 -0.74
CA PRO A 108 3.16 20.81 -2.04
C PRO A 108 3.42 19.80 -3.18
N GLU A 109 3.16 20.21 -4.41
CA GLU A 109 3.18 19.33 -5.60
C GLU A 109 4.51 18.57 -5.78
N ASN A 110 5.64 19.29 -5.67
CA ASN A 110 6.97 18.70 -5.81
C ASN A 110 7.26 17.60 -4.77
N VAL A 111 6.92 17.86 -3.50
CA VAL A 111 7.08 16.91 -2.40
C VAL A 111 6.13 15.72 -2.56
N SER A 112 4.86 15.97 -2.90
CA SER A 112 3.87 14.93 -3.14
C SER A 112 4.26 14.00 -4.29
N LYS A 113 4.93 14.52 -5.33
CA LYS A 113 5.47 13.73 -6.43
C LYS A 113 6.56 12.76 -5.94
N VAL A 114 7.51 13.25 -5.16
CA VAL A 114 8.60 12.44 -4.59
C VAL A 114 8.06 11.36 -3.66
N LEU A 115 7.21 11.74 -2.70
CA LEU A 115 6.58 10.79 -1.77
C LEU A 115 5.76 9.73 -2.52
N GLY A 116 5.02 10.15 -3.54
CA GLY A 116 4.24 9.25 -4.39
C GLY A 116 5.10 8.24 -5.14
N LEU A 117 6.27 8.63 -5.62
CA LEU A 117 7.22 7.72 -6.27
C LEU A 117 7.82 6.70 -5.30
N CYS A 118 8.17 7.12 -4.09
CA CYS A 118 8.75 6.22 -3.09
C CYS A 118 7.76 5.16 -2.60
N VAL A 119 6.46 5.48 -2.57
CA VAL A 119 5.42 4.60 -1.99
C VAL A 119 4.67 3.81 -3.06
N ALA A 120 4.47 4.38 -4.25
CA ALA A 120 3.80 3.68 -5.32
C ALA A 120 4.71 2.64 -5.95
N CYS A 121 4.27 1.40 -5.93
CA CYS A 121 4.91 0.32 -6.69
C CYS A 121 4.74 0.61 -8.18
N THR A 122 5.73 1.25 -8.82
CA THR A 122 5.65 1.67 -10.22
C THR A 122 5.67 0.46 -11.15
N GLY A 123 4.49 -0.01 -11.52
CA GLY A 123 4.33 -0.94 -12.66
C GLY A 123 4.63 -2.41 -12.39
N ILE A 124 5.22 -2.79 -11.27
CA ILE A 124 5.63 -4.15 -10.96
C ILE A 124 4.49 -4.96 -10.33
N CYS A 125 3.56 -4.32 -9.64
CA CYS A 125 2.33 -4.96 -9.13
C CYS A 125 1.32 -5.37 -10.23
N ARG A 126 1.68 -5.30 -11.50
CA ARG A 126 0.75 -5.50 -12.63
C ARG A 126 0.37 -6.95 -12.90
N LYS A 127 0.93 -7.93 -12.20
CA LYS A 127 0.76 -9.36 -12.56
C LYS A 127 0.15 -10.26 -11.50
N GLU A 128 -0.38 -9.75 -10.40
CA GLU A 128 -1.10 -10.61 -9.47
C GLU A 128 -2.61 -10.49 -9.63
N ARG A 129 -3.17 -11.44 -10.35
CA ARG A 129 -4.57 -11.82 -10.15
C ARG A 129 -4.67 -12.52 -8.80
N LEU A 130 -4.93 -11.77 -7.74
CA LEU A 130 -5.47 -12.32 -6.51
C LEU A 130 -6.89 -12.84 -6.83
N GLN A 131 -6.98 -14.07 -7.34
CA GLN A 131 -8.23 -14.79 -7.30
C GLN A 131 -8.45 -15.20 -5.85
N VAL A 132 -9.13 -14.38 -5.10
CA VAL A 132 -9.76 -14.80 -3.86
C VAL A 132 -11.00 -15.58 -4.29
N ARG A 133 -10.93 -16.91 -4.24
CA ARG A 133 -12.15 -17.74 -4.24
C ARG A 133 -12.87 -17.48 -2.91
N LEU A 134 -14.13 -17.11 -3.01
CA LEU A 134 -15.12 -17.13 -1.96
C LEU A 134 -15.26 -18.54 -1.38
#